data_a9cae044030926bc0195173561447514
#
_entry.id   a9cae044030926bc0195173561447514
#
_cell.length_a   1.000
_cell.length_b   1.000
_cell.length_c   1.000
_cell.angle_alpha   90.00
_cell.angle_beta   90.00
_cell.angle_gamma   90.00
#
_symmetry.space_group_name_H-M   'P 1'
#
loop_
_entity.id
_entity.type
_entity.pdbx_description
1 polymer ?
#
loop_
_entity_poly.entity_id
_entity_poly.type
_entity_poly.pdbx_seq_one_letter_code
_entity_poly.pdbx_strand_id
1 'polypeptide(L)'
;MTRIPESTVKNIVLVHGGFVDGSGWEEVYKILKQDGYNVSIVQNPTISLADDVAVTKRVLATHTGPVVLVGHSYGGAVITEAGNDSKVAALVYITAFAPDKGESVSSLIKDPPPGAPVPPILPPLDGYLSLDKAKFSASFAGDVDAEKAAFMADSQVPWGVGALGGAISEPAWRTKPSWYLVATEDKMIPPPAQRFMSERAGSTVLEVAGSHAVYVSQPNAVAKLIEKAAEGVSKRSS
;
A
#
# COMPACT_ATOMS: atom_id res chain seq x y z
N MET A 1 -12.56 -13.65 21.39
CA MET A 1 -11.28 -13.80 20.68
C MET A 1 -11.40 -15.01 19.77
N THR A 2 -11.53 -14.81 18.48
CA THR A 2 -11.55 -15.90 17.51
C THR A 2 -10.11 -16.39 17.37
N ARG A 3 -9.87 -17.64 17.68
CA ARG A 3 -8.52 -18.21 17.63
C ARG A 3 -8.12 -18.38 16.17
N ILE A 4 -7.04 -17.70 15.73
CA ILE A 4 -6.48 -17.89 14.38
C ILE A 4 -6.08 -19.37 14.24
N PRO A 5 -6.49 -20.07 13.15
CA PRO A 5 -6.04 -21.44 12.89
C PRO A 5 -4.50 -21.52 12.85
N GLU A 6 -3.94 -22.63 13.34
CA GLU A 6 -2.48 -22.81 13.41
C GLU A 6 -1.76 -22.74 12.05
N SER A 7 -2.45 -23.12 10.99
CA SER A 7 -1.95 -23.06 9.60
C SER A 7 -1.94 -21.65 8.99
N THR A 8 -2.54 -20.63 9.65
CA THR A 8 -2.63 -19.27 9.10
C THR A 8 -1.30 -18.54 9.20
N VAL A 9 -0.90 -17.81 8.16
CA VAL A 9 0.25 -16.91 8.20
C VAL A 9 -0.02 -15.81 9.24
N LYS A 10 0.83 -15.72 10.27
CA LYS A 10 0.61 -14.84 11.42
C LYS A 10 1.36 -13.50 11.35
N ASN A 11 2.36 -13.40 10.49
CA ASN A 11 3.17 -12.19 10.37
C ASN A 11 2.63 -11.30 9.27
N ILE A 12 2.38 -10.05 9.60
CA ILE A 12 1.93 -8.99 8.69
C ILE A 12 2.94 -7.85 8.72
N VAL A 13 3.35 -7.39 7.54
CA VAL A 13 4.23 -6.21 7.40
C VAL A 13 3.50 -5.17 6.57
N LEU A 14 3.30 -3.98 7.15
CA LEU A 14 2.55 -2.86 6.56
C LEU A 14 3.52 -1.80 6.03
N VAL A 15 3.35 -1.42 4.76
CA VAL A 15 4.22 -0.46 4.04
C VAL A 15 3.38 0.72 3.58
N HIS A 16 3.72 1.92 4.06
CA HIS A 16 3.00 3.16 3.72
C HIS A 16 3.38 3.70 2.32
N GLY A 17 2.58 4.62 1.81
CA GLY A 17 2.78 5.29 0.53
C GLY A 17 3.61 6.56 0.61
N GLY A 18 3.61 7.33 -0.49
CA GLY A 18 4.15 8.69 -0.54
C GLY A 18 3.29 9.68 0.22
N PHE A 19 3.86 10.82 0.62
CA PHE A 19 3.23 11.91 1.36
C PHE A 19 2.78 11.59 2.80
N VAL A 20 2.88 10.36 3.23
CA VAL A 20 2.48 9.88 4.57
C VAL A 20 3.58 9.04 5.20
N ASP A 21 3.40 8.65 6.44
CA ASP A 21 4.25 7.72 7.17
C ASP A 21 3.46 6.51 7.70
N GLY A 22 4.11 5.70 8.51
CA GLY A 22 3.49 4.51 9.07
C GLY A 22 2.38 4.78 10.09
N SER A 23 2.20 5.99 10.58
CA SER A 23 1.19 6.32 11.61
C SER A 23 -0.24 6.12 11.12
N GLY A 24 -0.48 6.26 9.81
CA GLY A 24 -1.80 6.03 9.22
C GLY A 24 -2.30 4.59 9.35
N TRP A 25 -1.42 3.63 9.60
CA TRP A 25 -1.77 2.23 9.81
C TRP A 25 -2.29 1.92 11.22
N GLU A 26 -2.33 2.88 12.14
CA GLU A 26 -2.60 2.63 13.57
C GLU A 26 -3.88 1.81 13.81
N GLU A 27 -5.00 2.17 13.18
CA GLU A 27 -6.27 1.48 13.42
C GLU A 27 -6.28 0.07 12.80
N VAL A 28 -5.72 -0.11 11.61
CA VAL A 28 -5.53 -1.45 11.01
C VAL A 28 -4.63 -2.31 11.90
N TYR A 29 -3.53 -1.74 12.41
CA TYR A 29 -2.64 -2.41 13.35
C TYR A 29 -3.38 -2.89 14.60
N LYS A 30 -4.21 -2.02 15.23
CA LYS A 30 -4.98 -2.37 16.44
C LYS A 30 -5.89 -3.57 16.20
N ILE A 31 -6.61 -3.57 15.06
CA ILE A 31 -7.52 -4.67 14.69
C ILE A 31 -6.73 -5.96 14.53
N LEU A 32 -5.71 -5.97 13.69
CA LEU A 32 -4.88 -7.16 13.44
C LEU A 32 -4.22 -7.69 14.72
N LYS A 33 -3.78 -6.81 15.61
CA LYS A 33 -3.22 -7.21 16.93
C LYS A 33 -4.26 -7.85 17.84
N GLN A 34 -5.50 -7.32 17.87
CA GLN A 34 -6.60 -7.91 18.64
C GLN A 34 -6.98 -9.28 18.12
N ASP A 35 -6.88 -9.49 16.80
CA ASP A 35 -7.14 -10.78 16.15
C ASP A 35 -5.97 -11.75 16.22
N GLY A 36 -4.86 -11.36 16.86
CA GLY A 36 -3.73 -12.24 17.23
C GLY A 36 -2.60 -12.29 16.20
N TYR A 37 -2.57 -11.37 15.22
CA TYR A 37 -1.48 -11.27 14.27
C TYR A 37 -0.25 -10.60 14.86
N ASN A 38 0.92 -10.96 14.34
CA ASN A 38 2.18 -10.31 14.63
C ASN A 38 2.43 -9.26 13.54
N VAL A 39 2.33 -7.98 13.91
CA VAL A 39 2.32 -6.86 12.95
C VAL A 39 3.56 -5.99 13.11
N SER A 40 4.22 -5.70 12.01
CA SER A 40 5.28 -4.68 11.92
C SER A 40 4.90 -3.61 10.89
N ILE A 41 5.31 -2.38 11.16
CA ILE A 41 5.09 -1.24 10.27
C ILE A 41 6.45 -0.76 9.77
N VAL A 42 6.60 -0.65 8.45
CA VAL A 42 7.81 -0.11 7.83
C VAL A 42 7.71 1.41 7.80
N GLN A 43 8.80 2.08 8.20
CA GLN A 43 8.95 3.52 8.03
C GLN A 43 9.85 3.77 6.82
N ASN A 44 9.21 3.99 5.67
CA ASN A 44 9.92 4.26 4.42
C ASN A 44 10.56 5.65 4.46
N PRO A 45 11.84 5.80 4.10
CA PRO A 45 12.46 7.11 3.96
C PRO A 45 11.89 7.92 2.78
N THR A 46 11.25 7.27 1.81
CA THR A 46 10.64 7.86 0.61
C THR A 46 11.60 8.70 -0.24
N ILE A 47 12.89 8.36 -0.20
CA ILE A 47 13.95 9.02 -0.98
C ILE A 47 14.09 8.37 -2.35
N SER A 48 14.23 7.04 -2.37
CA SER A 48 14.29 6.22 -3.58
C SER A 48 13.58 4.89 -3.37
N LEU A 49 13.14 4.25 -4.47
CA LEU A 49 12.57 2.90 -4.40
C LEU A 49 13.56 1.91 -3.78
N ALA A 50 14.84 2.01 -4.12
CA ALA A 50 15.88 1.12 -3.60
C ALA A 50 16.05 1.24 -2.08
N ASP A 51 16.02 2.45 -1.54
CA ASP A 51 16.10 2.70 -0.09
C ASP A 51 14.88 2.13 0.63
N ASP A 52 13.67 2.36 0.10
CA ASP A 52 12.41 1.88 0.68
C ASP A 52 12.33 0.35 0.65
N VAL A 53 12.77 -0.29 -0.44
CA VAL A 53 12.90 -1.74 -0.56
C VAL A 53 13.92 -2.29 0.45
N ALA A 54 15.05 -1.62 0.63
CA ALA A 54 16.08 -2.05 1.58
C ALA A 54 15.57 -1.99 3.03
N VAL A 55 14.84 -0.92 3.39
CA VAL A 55 14.21 -0.80 4.73
C VAL A 55 13.15 -1.89 4.92
N THR A 56 12.29 -2.12 3.92
CA THR A 56 11.28 -3.18 3.97
C THR A 56 11.91 -4.56 4.18
N LYS A 57 12.97 -4.89 3.44
CA LYS A 57 13.71 -6.16 3.61
C LYS A 57 14.33 -6.30 5.00
N ARG A 58 14.83 -5.21 5.60
CA ARG A 58 15.30 -5.24 7.00
C ARG A 58 14.20 -5.61 7.98
N VAL A 59 12.99 -5.08 7.79
CA VAL A 59 11.84 -5.46 8.63
C VAL A 59 11.44 -6.93 8.38
N LEU A 60 11.38 -7.37 7.12
CA LEU A 60 11.13 -8.78 6.80
C LEU A 60 12.13 -9.73 7.48
N ALA A 61 13.40 -9.34 7.55
CA ALA A 61 14.45 -10.14 8.17
C ALA A 61 14.22 -10.39 9.67
N THR A 62 13.51 -9.50 10.38
CA THR A 62 13.21 -9.66 11.81
C THR A 62 12.15 -10.74 12.11
N HIS A 63 11.37 -11.13 11.10
CA HIS A 63 10.32 -12.13 11.27
C HIS A 63 10.84 -13.55 11.10
N THR A 64 10.33 -14.47 11.92
CA THR A 64 10.47 -15.91 11.75
C THR A 64 9.22 -16.46 11.06
N GLY A 65 9.41 -17.19 9.95
CA GLY A 65 8.30 -17.75 9.16
C GLY A 65 7.72 -16.81 8.10
N PRO A 66 6.63 -17.25 7.45
CA PRO A 66 6.04 -16.55 6.33
C PRO A 66 5.36 -15.25 6.74
N VAL A 67 5.34 -14.29 5.80
CA VAL A 67 4.81 -12.93 5.97
C VAL A 67 3.79 -12.62 4.89
N VAL A 68 2.69 -11.94 5.24
CA VAL A 68 1.84 -11.19 4.30
C VAL A 68 2.38 -9.77 4.24
N LEU A 69 2.79 -9.33 3.06
CA LEU A 69 3.34 -8.00 2.82
C LEU A 69 2.28 -7.10 2.22
N VAL A 70 1.98 -5.99 2.89
CA VAL A 70 0.87 -5.09 2.57
C VAL A 70 1.42 -3.73 2.16
N GLY A 71 0.96 -3.18 1.04
CA GLY A 71 1.37 -1.85 0.56
C GLY A 71 0.18 -0.95 0.24
N HIS A 72 0.24 0.30 0.72
CA HIS A 72 -0.68 1.37 0.37
C HIS A 72 -0.05 2.30 -0.66
N SER A 73 -0.79 2.69 -1.69
CA SER A 73 -0.36 3.70 -2.65
C SER A 73 1.01 3.36 -3.29
N TYR A 74 2.00 4.24 -3.22
CA TYR A 74 3.39 3.98 -3.61
C TYR A 74 4.00 2.77 -2.88
N GLY A 75 3.55 2.47 -1.66
CA GLY A 75 3.95 1.25 -0.95
C GLY A 75 3.68 -0.03 -1.74
N GLY A 76 2.73 0.01 -2.67
CA GLY A 76 2.49 -1.08 -3.63
C GLY A 76 3.69 -1.33 -4.58
N ALA A 77 4.35 -0.27 -5.07
CA ALA A 77 5.58 -0.41 -5.84
C ALA A 77 6.70 -1.00 -4.98
N VAL A 78 6.82 -0.57 -3.72
CA VAL A 78 7.80 -1.11 -2.78
C VAL A 78 7.59 -2.61 -2.54
N ILE A 79 6.34 -3.04 -2.28
CA ILE A 79 6.06 -4.48 -2.05
C ILE A 79 6.16 -5.31 -3.32
N THR A 80 5.93 -4.70 -4.49
CA THR A 80 6.12 -5.38 -5.78
C THR A 80 7.58 -5.79 -5.98
N GLU A 81 8.53 -4.96 -5.57
CA GLU A 81 9.96 -5.25 -5.65
C GLU A 81 10.45 -6.09 -4.45
N ALA A 82 10.12 -5.68 -3.21
CA ALA A 82 10.55 -6.36 -1.99
C ALA A 82 9.89 -7.75 -1.80
N GLY A 83 8.73 -7.98 -2.41
CA GLY A 83 7.95 -9.21 -2.29
C GLY A 83 8.60 -10.45 -2.89
N ASN A 84 9.71 -10.30 -3.62
CA ASN A 84 10.52 -11.42 -4.09
C ASN A 84 11.32 -12.10 -2.96
N ASP A 85 11.34 -11.52 -1.75
CA ASP A 85 11.92 -12.16 -0.58
C ASP A 85 11.22 -13.51 -0.30
N SER A 86 12.01 -14.53 0.03
CA SER A 86 11.52 -15.89 0.26
C SER A 86 10.53 -16.01 1.43
N LYS A 87 10.57 -15.08 2.39
CA LYS A 87 9.63 -15.02 3.52
C LYS A 87 8.24 -14.51 3.11
N VAL A 88 8.12 -13.79 1.99
CA VAL A 88 6.84 -13.26 1.55
C VAL A 88 5.99 -14.37 0.94
N ALA A 89 4.86 -14.68 1.60
CA ALA A 89 3.89 -15.67 1.17
C ALA A 89 2.76 -15.09 0.32
N ALA A 90 2.40 -13.82 0.57
CA ALA A 90 1.33 -13.11 -0.13
C ALA A 90 1.58 -11.61 -0.18
N LEU A 91 0.96 -10.96 -1.16
CA LEU A 91 0.95 -9.52 -1.34
C LEU A 91 -0.47 -8.98 -1.17
N VAL A 92 -0.61 -7.83 -0.49
CA VAL A 92 -1.89 -7.13 -0.39
C VAL A 92 -1.70 -5.67 -0.79
N TYR A 93 -2.41 -5.27 -1.83
CA TYR A 93 -2.40 -3.92 -2.37
C TYR A 93 -3.64 -3.16 -1.86
N ILE A 94 -3.43 -2.05 -1.17
CA ILE A 94 -4.50 -1.20 -0.66
C ILE A 94 -4.51 0.10 -1.44
N THR A 95 -5.43 0.24 -2.41
CA THR A 95 -5.49 1.36 -3.35
C THR A 95 -4.08 1.80 -3.80
N ALA A 96 -3.35 0.85 -4.42
CA ALA A 96 -1.90 0.92 -4.56
C ALA A 96 -1.43 0.73 -6.00
N PHE A 97 -0.22 1.16 -6.29
CA PHE A 97 0.46 0.83 -7.53
C PHE A 97 0.95 -0.61 -7.52
N ALA A 98 0.70 -1.32 -8.61
CA ALA A 98 1.23 -2.66 -8.87
C ALA A 98 1.96 -2.67 -10.22
N PRO A 99 3.15 -2.05 -10.29
CA PRO A 99 3.90 -1.92 -11.54
C PRO A 99 4.37 -3.27 -12.06
N ASP A 100 4.53 -3.37 -13.37
CA ASP A 100 5.17 -4.49 -14.05
C ASP A 100 6.68 -4.22 -14.23
N LYS A 101 7.40 -5.19 -14.75
CA LYS A 101 8.83 -5.10 -15.05
C LYS A 101 9.15 -3.90 -15.93
N GLY A 102 10.08 -3.07 -15.48
CA GLY A 102 10.48 -1.83 -16.15
C GLY A 102 9.54 -0.65 -15.93
N GLU A 103 8.37 -0.84 -15.33
CA GLU A 103 7.47 0.24 -14.95
C GLU A 103 7.88 0.88 -13.62
N SER A 104 7.51 2.13 -13.47
CA SER A 104 7.59 2.92 -12.23
C SER A 104 6.25 3.58 -11.95
N VAL A 105 6.07 4.15 -10.77
CA VAL A 105 4.89 4.98 -10.49
C VAL A 105 4.80 6.12 -11.51
N SER A 106 5.93 6.78 -11.82
CA SER A 106 6.00 7.85 -12.82
C SER A 106 5.48 7.39 -14.19
N SER A 107 5.84 6.20 -14.66
CA SER A 107 5.37 5.70 -15.95
C SER A 107 3.88 5.37 -15.94
N LEU A 108 3.34 4.89 -14.81
CA LEU A 108 1.92 4.52 -14.68
C LEU A 108 0.98 5.71 -14.61
N ILE A 109 1.45 6.86 -14.09
CA ILE A 109 0.64 8.08 -13.96
C ILE A 109 0.78 9.02 -15.16
N LYS A 110 1.63 8.69 -16.13
CA LYS A 110 1.94 9.57 -17.27
C LYS A 110 0.71 9.86 -18.15
N ASP A 111 -0.10 8.84 -18.39
CA ASP A 111 -1.26 8.90 -19.27
C ASP A 111 -2.53 8.53 -18.48
N PRO A 112 -3.09 9.47 -17.67
CA PRO A 112 -4.25 9.16 -16.84
C PRO A 112 -5.50 8.91 -17.70
N PRO A 113 -6.46 8.12 -17.19
CA PRO A 113 -7.75 7.94 -17.86
C PRO A 113 -8.43 9.28 -18.16
N PRO A 114 -9.16 9.42 -19.29
CA PRO A 114 -9.88 10.63 -19.61
C PRO A 114 -10.84 11.06 -18.47
N GLY A 115 -10.78 12.33 -18.06
CA GLY A 115 -11.62 12.88 -17.00
C GLY A 115 -11.19 12.49 -15.57
N ALA A 116 -10.06 11.79 -15.40
CA ALA A 116 -9.55 11.47 -14.09
C ALA A 116 -9.17 12.73 -13.29
N PRO A 117 -9.43 12.75 -11.98
CA PRO A 117 -8.93 13.81 -11.13
C PRO A 117 -7.40 13.92 -11.21
N VAL A 118 -6.89 15.15 -11.18
CA VAL A 118 -5.46 15.41 -11.13
C VAL A 118 -5.05 15.58 -9.68
N PRO A 119 -4.14 14.72 -9.15
CA PRO A 119 -3.62 14.89 -7.80
C PRO A 119 -2.97 16.28 -7.64
N PRO A 120 -3.19 16.98 -6.52
CA PRO A 120 -2.68 18.33 -6.28
C PRO A 120 -1.19 18.30 -5.86
N ILE A 121 -0.35 17.66 -6.65
CA ILE A 121 1.10 17.59 -6.43
C ILE A 121 1.70 18.93 -6.79
N LEU A 122 2.44 19.52 -5.87
CA LEU A 122 3.19 20.75 -6.08
C LEU A 122 4.45 20.49 -6.92
N PRO A 123 4.98 21.51 -7.61
CA PRO A 123 6.28 21.40 -8.27
C PRO A 123 7.34 20.88 -7.28
N PRO A 124 8.29 20.04 -7.73
CA PRO A 124 9.29 19.47 -6.84
C PRO A 124 10.18 20.58 -6.24
N LEU A 125 10.49 20.44 -4.96
CA LEU A 125 11.44 21.26 -4.24
C LEU A 125 12.60 20.37 -3.78
N ASP A 126 13.82 20.71 -4.17
CA ASP A 126 15.04 19.95 -3.85
C ASP A 126 14.94 18.44 -4.17
N GLY A 127 14.18 18.08 -5.21
CA GLY A 127 13.98 16.69 -5.62
C GLY A 127 12.89 15.94 -4.85
N TYR A 128 12.05 16.65 -4.06
CA TYR A 128 10.94 16.08 -3.32
C TYR A 128 9.60 16.70 -3.71
N LEU A 129 8.57 15.87 -3.65
CA LEU A 129 7.19 16.22 -3.94
C LEU A 129 6.39 16.34 -2.65
N SER A 130 5.40 17.25 -2.66
CA SER A 130 4.40 17.40 -1.61
C SER A 130 3.04 17.67 -2.25
N LEU A 131 1.96 17.41 -1.53
CA LEU A 131 0.62 17.81 -1.94
C LEU A 131 0.30 19.20 -1.42
N ASP A 132 -0.46 19.96 -2.21
CA ASP A 132 -1.08 21.20 -1.75
C ASP A 132 -1.96 20.91 -0.52
N LYS A 133 -1.59 21.46 0.63
CA LYS A 133 -2.25 21.20 1.93
C LYS A 133 -3.73 21.61 1.88
N ALA A 134 -4.07 22.69 1.19
CA ALA A 134 -5.45 23.16 1.08
C ALA A 134 -6.36 22.19 0.29
N LYS A 135 -5.77 21.35 -0.56
CA LYS A 135 -6.46 20.38 -1.39
C LYS A 135 -6.30 18.94 -0.90
N PHE A 136 -5.46 18.71 0.11
CA PHE A 136 -5.12 17.38 0.63
C PHE A 136 -6.36 16.59 1.07
N SER A 137 -7.20 17.18 1.90
CA SER A 137 -8.42 16.51 2.40
C SER A 137 -9.31 16.04 1.24
N ALA A 138 -9.64 16.93 0.31
CA ALA A 138 -10.52 16.60 -0.81
C ALA A 138 -9.96 15.55 -1.77
N SER A 139 -8.64 15.47 -1.91
CA SER A 139 -7.97 14.59 -2.89
C SER A 139 -7.49 13.27 -2.29
N PHE A 140 -6.91 13.30 -1.08
CA PHE A 140 -6.29 12.15 -0.44
C PHE A 140 -7.21 11.50 0.61
N ALA A 141 -7.95 12.28 1.38
CA ALA A 141 -8.62 11.88 2.61
C ALA A 141 -10.09 12.37 2.68
N GLY A 142 -10.83 12.28 1.55
CA GLY A 142 -12.16 12.87 1.43
C GLY A 142 -13.24 12.25 2.31
N ASP A 143 -13.02 11.07 2.85
CA ASP A 143 -13.90 10.34 3.76
C ASP A 143 -13.31 10.18 5.18
N VAL A 144 -12.21 10.87 5.46
CA VAL A 144 -11.59 10.94 6.80
C VAL A 144 -12.15 12.15 7.55
N ASP A 145 -12.25 12.04 8.87
CA ASP A 145 -12.59 13.17 9.74
C ASP A 145 -11.73 14.40 9.43
N ALA A 146 -12.35 15.58 9.42
CA ALA A 146 -11.72 16.82 8.96
C ALA A 146 -10.47 17.20 9.79
N GLU A 147 -10.51 17.01 11.11
CA GLU A 147 -9.38 17.31 12.00
C GLU A 147 -8.22 16.34 11.72
N LYS A 148 -8.52 15.06 11.56
CA LYS A 148 -7.53 14.04 11.20
C LYS A 148 -6.94 14.30 9.80
N ALA A 149 -7.77 14.67 8.82
CA ALA A 149 -7.30 14.99 7.47
C ALA A 149 -6.40 16.23 7.46
N ALA A 150 -6.72 17.25 8.26
CA ALA A 150 -5.87 18.43 8.44
C ALA A 150 -4.51 18.09 9.07
N PHE A 151 -4.52 17.24 10.11
CA PHE A 151 -3.29 16.73 10.71
C PHE A 151 -2.43 15.96 9.68
N MET A 152 -3.04 15.09 8.87
CA MET A 152 -2.34 14.37 7.81
C MET A 152 -1.73 15.32 6.77
N ALA A 153 -2.45 16.39 6.40
CA ALA A 153 -1.95 17.42 5.48
C ALA A 153 -0.74 18.17 6.03
N ASP A 154 -0.73 18.45 7.33
CA ASP A 154 0.37 19.18 7.99
C ASP A 154 1.57 18.29 8.32
N SER A 155 1.35 16.99 8.48
CA SER A 155 2.38 15.98 8.80
C SER A 155 2.89 15.22 7.56
N GLN A 156 2.72 15.75 6.34
CA GLN A 156 3.22 15.10 5.14
C GLN A 156 4.71 14.78 5.21
N VAL A 157 5.07 13.60 4.73
CA VAL A 157 6.46 13.24 4.45
C VAL A 157 6.74 13.57 2.98
N PRO A 158 7.74 14.40 2.66
CA PRO A 158 8.11 14.68 1.27
C PRO A 158 8.47 13.40 0.52
N TRP A 159 7.97 13.25 -0.69
CA TRP A 159 8.17 12.06 -1.51
C TRP A 159 9.20 12.31 -2.61
N GLY A 160 10.31 11.58 -2.57
CA GLY A 160 11.43 11.75 -3.50
C GLY A 160 11.05 11.41 -4.94
N VAL A 161 11.48 12.24 -5.88
CA VAL A 161 11.34 11.95 -7.33
C VAL A 161 12.07 10.66 -7.72
N GLY A 162 13.11 10.26 -6.98
CA GLY A 162 13.79 8.98 -7.14
C GLY A 162 12.91 7.78 -6.72
N ALA A 163 12.04 7.97 -5.73
CA ALA A 163 11.07 6.95 -5.36
C ALA A 163 9.94 6.83 -6.39
N LEU A 164 9.43 7.98 -6.87
CA LEU A 164 8.42 8.03 -7.92
C LEU A 164 8.90 7.38 -9.23
N GLY A 165 10.16 7.62 -9.61
CA GLY A 165 10.76 7.16 -10.86
C GLY A 165 11.43 5.79 -10.80
N GLY A 166 11.50 5.16 -9.64
CA GLY A 166 12.14 3.85 -9.47
C GLY A 166 11.42 2.75 -10.24
N ALA A 167 12.13 2.10 -11.17
CA ALA A 167 11.58 1.04 -11.99
C ALA A 167 11.66 -0.32 -11.29
N ILE A 168 10.63 -1.15 -11.47
CA ILE A 168 10.58 -2.52 -10.96
C ILE A 168 11.50 -3.42 -11.79
N SER A 169 12.33 -4.19 -11.13
CA SER A 169 13.22 -5.16 -11.77
C SER A 169 12.51 -6.49 -12.06
N GLU A 170 11.81 -7.02 -11.06
CA GLU A 170 11.02 -8.26 -11.17
C GLU A 170 9.77 -8.17 -10.30
N PRO A 171 8.57 -8.10 -10.89
CA PRO A 171 7.35 -7.92 -10.12
C PRO A 171 6.94 -9.18 -9.38
N ALA A 172 6.93 -9.11 -8.04
CA ALA A 172 6.63 -10.26 -7.17
C ALA A 172 5.22 -10.83 -7.37
N TRP A 173 4.25 -10.04 -7.83
CA TRP A 173 2.89 -10.49 -8.10
C TRP A 173 2.80 -11.53 -9.24
N ARG A 174 3.84 -11.67 -10.07
CA ARG A 174 3.91 -12.74 -11.10
C ARG A 174 4.08 -14.13 -10.49
N THR A 175 4.62 -14.23 -9.30
CA THR A 175 4.94 -15.51 -8.65
C THR A 175 4.26 -15.70 -7.30
N LYS A 176 3.79 -14.62 -6.69
CA LYS A 176 3.12 -14.64 -5.39
C LYS A 176 1.62 -14.38 -5.54
N PRO A 177 0.77 -15.07 -4.78
CA PRO A 177 -0.65 -14.74 -4.73
C PRO A 177 -0.85 -13.34 -4.19
N SER A 178 -1.83 -12.62 -4.74
CA SER A 178 -2.09 -11.23 -4.35
C SER A 178 -3.57 -10.94 -4.15
N TRP A 179 -3.83 -9.97 -3.28
CA TRP A 179 -5.13 -9.38 -2.99
C TRP A 179 -5.06 -7.88 -3.23
N TYR A 180 -6.16 -7.30 -3.66
CA TYR A 180 -6.21 -5.89 -3.99
C TYR A 180 -7.51 -5.25 -3.50
N LEU A 181 -7.41 -4.15 -2.74
CA LEU A 181 -8.53 -3.30 -2.39
C LEU A 181 -8.56 -2.11 -3.35
N VAL A 182 -9.63 -2.02 -4.14
CA VAL A 182 -9.94 -0.87 -5.00
C VAL A 182 -10.80 0.11 -4.20
N ALA A 183 -10.30 1.33 -4.00
CA ALA A 183 -11.07 2.43 -3.41
C ALA A 183 -11.81 3.18 -4.52
N THR A 184 -13.15 3.08 -4.56
CA THR A 184 -13.92 3.55 -5.72
C THR A 184 -14.12 5.06 -5.79
N GLU A 185 -13.75 5.79 -4.71
CA GLU A 185 -13.79 7.25 -4.62
C GLU A 185 -12.39 7.89 -4.53
N ASP A 186 -11.35 7.10 -4.84
CA ASP A 186 -9.97 7.55 -4.85
C ASP A 186 -9.73 8.60 -5.95
N LYS A 187 -9.20 9.77 -5.56
CA LYS A 187 -8.85 10.87 -6.46
C LYS A 187 -7.33 11.02 -6.67
N MET A 188 -6.52 10.14 -6.04
CA MET A 188 -5.07 10.10 -6.23
C MET A 188 -4.67 9.04 -7.26
N ILE A 189 -5.21 7.82 -7.14
CA ILE A 189 -5.08 6.75 -8.13
C ILE A 189 -6.47 6.46 -8.67
N PRO A 190 -6.78 6.83 -9.92
CA PRO A 190 -8.12 6.63 -10.47
C PRO A 190 -8.57 5.17 -10.38
N PRO A 191 -9.83 4.88 -9.96
CA PRO A 191 -10.32 3.51 -9.86
C PRO A 191 -10.15 2.65 -11.11
N PRO A 192 -10.30 3.18 -12.36
CA PRO A 192 -10.00 2.40 -13.56
C PRO A 192 -8.53 1.94 -13.63
N ALA A 193 -7.58 2.75 -13.19
CA ALA A 193 -6.16 2.36 -13.14
C ALA A 193 -5.92 1.27 -12.08
N GLN A 194 -6.58 1.36 -10.93
CA GLN A 194 -6.51 0.33 -9.88
C GLN A 194 -7.06 -1.01 -10.39
N ARG A 195 -8.21 -1.01 -11.08
CA ARG A 195 -8.81 -2.21 -11.68
C ARG A 195 -7.88 -2.83 -12.73
N PHE A 196 -7.31 -2.00 -13.60
CA PHE A 196 -6.34 -2.48 -14.59
C PHE A 196 -5.14 -3.18 -13.95
N MET A 197 -4.52 -2.55 -12.93
CA MET A 197 -3.37 -3.14 -12.26
C MET A 197 -3.72 -4.40 -11.49
N SER A 198 -4.87 -4.43 -10.81
CA SER A 198 -5.33 -5.60 -10.04
C SER A 198 -5.69 -6.78 -10.94
N GLU A 199 -6.31 -6.54 -12.09
CA GLU A 199 -6.63 -7.56 -13.09
C GLU A 199 -5.34 -8.15 -13.70
N ARG A 200 -4.42 -7.27 -14.12
CA ARG A 200 -3.12 -7.68 -14.67
C ARG A 200 -2.31 -8.53 -13.69
N ALA A 201 -2.35 -8.19 -12.41
CA ALA A 201 -1.68 -8.94 -11.35
C ALA A 201 -2.40 -10.25 -10.98
N GLY A 202 -3.58 -10.52 -11.52
CA GLY A 202 -4.39 -11.68 -11.15
C GLY A 202 -4.83 -11.67 -9.69
N SER A 203 -5.00 -10.50 -9.10
CA SER A 203 -5.33 -10.35 -7.69
C SER A 203 -6.76 -10.75 -7.36
N THR A 204 -6.99 -11.25 -6.15
CA THR A 204 -8.35 -11.34 -5.59
C THR A 204 -8.79 -9.94 -5.17
N VAL A 205 -9.83 -9.39 -5.82
CA VAL A 205 -10.23 -7.99 -5.67
C VAL A 205 -11.39 -7.82 -4.68
N LEU A 206 -11.30 -6.77 -3.85
CA LEU A 206 -12.39 -6.20 -3.05
C LEU A 206 -12.54 -4.72 -3.44
N GLU A 207 -13.75 -4.29 -3.78
CA GLU A 207 -14.05 -2.87 -4.00
C GLU A 207 -14.74 -2.27 -2.77
N VAL A 208 -14.31 -1.08 -2.38
CA VAL A 208 -14.84 -0.34 -1.23
C VAL A 208 -15.08 1.12 -1.63
N ALA A 209 -16.24 1.65 -1.29
CA ALA A 209 -16.50 3.08 -1.44
C ALA A 209 -15.69 3.85 -0.39
N GLY A 210 -14.57 4.41 -0.81
CA GLY A 210 -13.64 5.13 0.06
C GLY A 210 -12.64 5.96 -0.73
N SER A 211 -12.00 6.91 -0.03
CA SER A 211 -10.93 7.75 -0.58
C SER A 211 -9.60 7.02 -0.66
N HIS A 212 -8.55 7.74 -1.10
CA HIS A 212 -7.18 7.23 -1.08
C HIS A 212 -6.70 6.84 0.34
N ALA A 213 -7.25 7.47 1.38
CA ALA A 213 -6.98 7.16 2.78
C ALA A 213 -7.92 6.09 3.37
N VAL A 214 -8.40 5.15 2.57
CA VAL A 214 -9.33 4.08 2.97
C VAL A 214 -8.84 3.26 4.17
N TYR A 215 -7.52 3.12 4.33
CA TYR A 215 -6.91 2.42 5.47
C TYR A 215 -7.05 3.18 6.80
N VAL A 216 -7.31 4.50 6.72
CA VAL A 216 -7.63 5.36 7.88
C VAL A 216 -9.14 5.39 8.11
N SER A 217 -9.95 5.61 7.07
CA SER A 217 -11.40 5.79 7.17
C SER A 217 -12.16 4.48 7.36
N GLN A 218 -11.66 3.38 6.79
CA GLN A 218 -12.31 2.06 6.81
C GLN A 218 -11.34 0.93 7.20
N PRO A 219 -10.69 1.03 8.37
CA PRO A 219 -9.64 0.09 8.78
C PRO A 219 -10.14 -1.36 8.90
N ASN A 220 -11.43 -1.57 9.24
CA ASN A 220 -12.02 -2.91 9.32
C ASN A 220 -12.07 -3.62 7.95
N ALA A 221 -12.40 -2.90 6.88
CA ALA A 221 -12.43 -3.48 5.54
C ALA A 221 -11.02 -3.88 5.08
N VAL A 222 -10.03 -3.03 5.39
CA VAL A 222 -8.61 -3.28 5.08
C VAL A 222 -8.07 -4.47 5.87
N ALA A 223 -8.27 -4.49 7.20
CA ALA A 223 -7.84 -5.60 8.05
C ALA A 223 -8.44 -6.93 7.58
N LYS A 224 -9.73 -6.96 7.29
CA LYS A 224 -10.42 -8.16 6.80
C LYS A 224 -9.87 -8.69 5.47
N LEU A 225 -9.43 -7.82 4.56
CA LEU A 225 -8.77 -8.26 3.32
C LEU A 225 -7.40 -8.86 3.62
N ILE A 226 -6.64 -8.27 4.53
CA ILE A 226 -5.33 -8.78 4.97
C ILE A 226 -5.48 -10.16 5.60
N GLU A 227 -6.47 -10.35 6.47
CA GLU A 227 -6.78 -11.62 7.10
C GLU A 227 -7.15 -12.71 6.08
N LYS A 228 -7.99 -12.35 5.09
CA LYS A 228 -8.31 -13.26 3.98
C LYS A 228 -7.07 -13.69 3.18
N ALA A 229 -6.11 -12.79 2.99
CA ALA A 229 -4.84 -13.12 2.35
C ALA A 229 -4.03 -14.09 3.21
N ALA A 230 -3.93 -13.84 4.52
CA ALA A 230 -3.22 -14.69 5.46
C ALA A 230 -3.80 -16.12 5.53
N GLU A 231 -5.13 -16.24 5.51
CA GLU A 231 -5.83 -17.53 5.46
C GLU A 231 -5.70 -18.22 4.09
N GLY A 232 -5.75 -17.43 3.01
CA GLY A 232 -5.76 -17.93 1.63
C GLY A 232 -4.47 -18.62 1.23
N VAL A 233 -3.32 -18.17 1.73
CA VAL A 233 -2.02 -18.80 1.43
C VAL A 233 -1.76 -20.04 2.27
N SER A 234 -2.33 -20.16 3.45
CA SER A 234 -2.22 -21.34 4.31
C SER A 234 -2.83 -22.60 3.64
N LYS A 235 -3.93 -22.40 2.90
CA LYS A 235 -4.64 -23.48 2.18
C LYS A 235 -3.92 -23.98 0.93
N ARG A 236 -2.94 -23.21 0.39
CA ARG A 236 -2.18 -23.58 -0.80
C ARG A 236 -0.90 -24.34 -0.49
N SER A 237 -0.47 -24.35 0.76
CA SER A 237 0.74 -25.03 1.24
C SER A 237 0.48 -26.44 1.79
N SER A 238 -0.78 -26.87 1.82
CA SER A 238 -1.25 -28.20 2.21
C SER A 238 -1.74 -28.98 1.00
#